data_74f00b1b4ff9cca09349067966beca5c
#
_entry.id   74f00b1b4ff9cca09349067966beca5c
#
_cell.length_a   1.000
_cell.length_b   1.000
_cell.length_c   1.000
_cell.angle_alpha   90.00
_cell.angle_beta   90.00
_cell.angle_gamma   90.00
#
_symmetry.space_group_name_H-M   'P 1'
#
loop_
_entity.id
_entity.type
_entity.pdbx_description
1 polymer ?
#
loop_
_entity_poly.entity_id
_entity_poly.type
_entity_poly.pdbx_seq_one_letter_code
_entity_poly.pdbx_strand_id
1 'polypeptide(L)'
;MDLQLVKMSEKFKPQLLDMMDEWTKTGETIIPWAIRKVDYHDFDAYLKSLEESEPKEGYVPASTFFAYDRERDILVGAVDIRHSLNEALLLDGGHIGDGVRPSERRKGYATEMIALALDECRKLGIEK
;
A
#
# COMPACT_ATOMS: atom_id res chain seq x y z
N MET A 1 5.89 2.47 -18.60
CA MET A 1 5.59 2.46 -17.14
C MET A 1 6.90 2.43 -16.35
N ASP A 2 7.09 3.36 -15.42
CA ASP A 2 8.26 3.38 -14.54
C ASP A 2 7.76 3.34 -13.09
N LEU A 3 7.39 2.16 -12.64
CA LEU A 3 6.73 1.97 -11.35
C LEU A 3 7.72 1.66 -10.23
N GLN A 4 7.53 2.34 -9.11
CA GLN A 4 8.31 2.12 -7.88
C GLN A 4 7.38 1.99 -6.70
N LEU A 5 7.80 1.21 -5.70
CA LEU A 5 7.16 1.25 -4.38
C LEU A 5 7.87 2.28 -3.53
N VAL A 6 7.11 3.21 -2.96
CA VAL A 6 7.65 4.31 -2.15
C VAL A 6 6.93 4.37 -0.81
N LYS A 7 7.66 4.84 0.20
CA LYS A 7 7.05 5.17 1.49
C LYS A 7 6.39 6.53 1.39
N MET A 8 5.23 6.71 2.05
CA MET A 8 4.57 8.00 2.04
C MET A 8 5.38 9.05 2.79
N SER A 9 5.42 10.25 2.23
CA SER A 9 6.05 11.41 2.83
C SER A 9 5.39 12.68 2.27
N GLU A 10 5.72 13.83 2.81
CA GLU A 10 5.21 15.11 2.30
C GLU A 10 5.49 15.32 0.81
N LYS A 11 6.57 14.76 0.33
CA LYS A 11 6.94 14.82 -1.09
C LYS A 11 5.83 14.31 -1.99
N PHE A 12 5.08 13.29 -1.54
CA PHE A 12 4.03 12.65 -2.33
C PHE A 12 2.63 13.09 -1.92
N LYS A 13 2.49 14.10 -1.05
CA LYS A 13 1.18 14.55 -0.59
C LYS A 13 0.22 14.91 -1.72
N PRO A 14 0.63 15.72 -2.73
CA PRO A 14 -0.29 16.05 -3.84
C PRO A 14 -0.78 14.81 -4.59
N GLN A 15 0.12 13.86 -4.85
CA GLN A 15 -0.23 12.62 -5.56
C GLN A 15 -1.15 11.75 -4.70
N LEU A 16 -0.95 11.73 -3.38
CA LEU A 16 -1.83 11.00 -2.48
C LEU A 16 -3.24 11.57 -2.50
N LEU A 17 -3.37 12.89 -2.39
CA LEU A 17 -4.68 13.54 -2.40
C LEU A 17 -5.41 13.27 -3.72
N ASP A 18 -4.71 13.33 -4.84
CA ASP A 18 -5.28 13.05 -6.15
C ASP A 18 -5.83 11.62 -6.22
N MET A 19 -5.05 10.64 -5.80
CA MET A 19 -5.46 9.24 -5.81
C MET A 19 -6.63 8.98 -4.85
N MET A 20 -6.52 9.44 -3.62
CA MET A 20 -7.51 9.15 -2.59
C MET A 20 -8.83 9.86 -2.86
N ASP A 21 -8.79 11.09 -3.38
CA ASP A 21 -10.01 11.82 -3.75
C ASP A 21 -10.76 11.12 -4.88
N GLU A 22 -10.05 10.67 -5.91
CA GLU A 22 -10.66 9.88 -6.99
C GLU A 22 -11.31 8.62 -6.44
N TRP A 23 -10.58 7.87 -5.63
CA TRP A 23 -11.05 6.60 -5.09
C TRP A 23 -12.26 6.78 -4.18
N THR A 24 -12.24 7.80 -3.33
CA THR A 24 -13.35 8.12 -2.45
C THR A 24 -14.63 8.43 -3.23
N LYS A 25 -14.51 9.14 -4.35
CA LYS A 25 -15.67 9.50 -5.19
C LYS A 25 -16.39 8.31 -5.79
N THR A 26 -15.72 7.17 -5.95
CA THR A 26 -16.37 5.97 -6.51
C THR A 26 -17.32 5.31 -5.52
N GLY A 27 -17.20 5.60 -4.23
CA GLY A 27 -17.99 4.97 -3.19
C GLY A 27 -17.57 3.55 -2.84
N GLU A 28 -16.55 3.01 -3.51
CA GLU A 28 -16.06 1.67 -3.18
C GLU A 28 -15.12 1.69 -1.98
N THR A 29 -14.90 0.51 -1.39
CA THR A 29 -13.95 0.37 -0.28
C THR A 29 -12.52 0.47 -0.82
N ILE A 30 -11.76 1.41 -0.26
CA ILE A 30 -10.35 1.58 -0.63
C ILE A 30 -9.52 0.49 0.03
N ILE A 31 -8.67 -0.17 -0.74
CA ILE A 31 -7.81 -1.25 -0.26
C ILE A 31 -6.35 -0.97 -0.64
N PRO A 32 -5.37 -1.44 0.15
CA PRO A 32 -5.52 -2.18 1.41
C PRO A 32 -6.03 -1.30 2.56
N TRP A 33 -6.50 -1.92 3.62
CA TRP A 33 -7.06 -1.21 4.78
C TRP A 33 -6.09 -0.18 5.37
N ALA A 34 -4.78 -0.48 5.33
CA ALA A 34 -3.76 0.39 5.90
C ALA A 34 -3.83 1.83 5.35
N ILE A 35 -4.24 2.03 4.10
CA ILE A 35 -4.29 3.36 3.48
C ILE A 35 -5.62 4.09 3.69
N ARG A 36 -6.63 3.43 4.31
CA ARG A 36 -7.93 4.05 4.59
C ARG A 36 -8.29 4.16 6.07
N LYS A 37 -7.51 3.55 6.95
CA LYS A 37 -7.83 3.48 8.38
C LYS A 37 -7.80 4.83 9.10
N VAL A 38 -7.10 5.81 8.55
CA VAL A 38 -7.03 7.17 9.07
C VAL A 38 -7.38 8.14 7.94
N ASP A 39 -8.02 9.25 8.30
CA ASP A 39 -8.39 10.28 7.33
C ASP A 39 -7.12 10.91 6.73
N TYR A 40 -6.96 10.74 5.42
CA TYR A 40 -5.80 11.25 4.70
C TYR A 40 -5.78 12.79 4.62
N HIS A 41 -6.89 13.45 4.95
CA HIS A 41 -6.94 14.92 5.05
C HIS A 41 -6.14 15.43 6.25
N ASP A 42 -6.02 14.62 7.31
CA ASP A 42 -5.10 14.87 8.42
C ASP A 42 -3.78 14.17 8.10
N PHE A 43 -2.96 14.83 7.31
CA PHE A 43 -1.76 14.21 6.74
C PHE A 43 -0.76 13.75 7.81
N ASP A 44 -0.59 14.53 8.87
CA ASP A 44 0.35 14.16 9.95
C ASP A 44 -0.10 12.89 10.67
N ALA A 45 -1.38 12.78 11.01
CA ALA A 45 -1.94 11.58 11.62
C ALA A 45 -1.88 10.40 10.65
N TYR A 46 -2.11 10.65 9.37
CA TYR A 46 -2.04 9.64 8.31
C TYR A 46 -0.64 9.05 8.21
N LEU A 47 0.39 9.90 8.16
CA LEU A 47 1.79 9.46 8.13
C LEU A 47 2.13 8.59 9.33
N LYS A 48 1.73 9.01 10.52
CA LYS A 48 1.97 8.24 11.74
C LYS A 48 1.33 6.86 11.68
N SER A 49 0.13 6.78 11.12
CA SER A 49 -0.58 5.50 11.01
C SER A 49 0.14 4.51 10.11
N LEU A 50 0.82 5.01 9.08
CA LEU A 50 1.57 4.17 8.13
C LEU A 50 2.90 3.69 8.71
N GLU A 51 3.45 4.41 9.68
CA GLU A 51 4.72 4.06 10.33
C GLU A 51 4.54 3.11 11.50
N GLU A 52 3.33 2.88 11.96
CA GLU A 52 3.04 1.95 13.05
C GLU A 52 3.32 0.53 12.60
N SER A 53 4.52 0.05 12.92
CA SER A 53 4.95 -1.30 12.60
C SER A 53 5.17 -2.16 13.86
N GLU A 54 4.88 -1.63 15.05
CA GLU A 54 5.07 -2.38 16.28
C GLU A 54 4.03 -3.49 16.42
N PRO A 55 4.48 -4.70 16.78
CA PRO A 55 3.55 -5.80 16.98
C PRO A 55 2.66 -5.53 18.19
N LYS A 56 1.36 -5.66 17.98
CA LYS A 56 0.37 -5.65 19.06
C LYS A 56 -0.21 -7.04 19.16
N GLU A 57 -0.77 -7.38 20.31
CA GLU A 57 -1.42 -8.67 20.49
C GLU A 57 -2.44 -8.92 19.37
N GLY A 58 -2.26 -10.02 18.65
CA GLY A 58 -3.11 -10.37 17.51
C GLY A 58 -2.75 -9.72 16.18
N TYR A 59 -1.72 -8.86 16.14
CA TYR A 59 -1.28 -8.18 14.92
C TYR A 59 0.17 -8.50 14.61
N VAL A 60 0.52 -8.49 13.32
CA VAL A 60 1.89 -8.64 12.88
C VAL A 60 2.39 -7.31 12.31
N PRO A 61 3.70 -7.03 12.41
CA PRO A 61 4.28 -5.83 11.79
C PRO A 61 4.04 -5.83 10.29
N ALA A 62 3.78 -4.64 9.74
CA ALA A 62 3.55 -4.47 8.32
C ALA A 62 4.27 -3.24 7.79
N SER A 63 4.59 -3.27 6.51
CA SER A 63 5.11 -2.10 5.78
C SER A 63 4.13 -1.75 4.68
N THR A 64 3.76 -0.48 4.62
CA THR A 64 2.86 0.03 3.59
C THR A 64 3.65 0.85 2.59
N PHE A 65 3.54 0.46 1.32
CA PHE A 65 4.17 1.16 0.21
C PHE A 65 3.11 1.68 -0.74
N PHE A 66 3.39 2.80 -1.37
CA PHE A 66 2.54 3.33 -2.43
C PHE A 66 3.21 3.07 -3.77
N ALA A 67 2.40 2.76 -4.77
CA ALA A 67 2.89 2.52 -6.13
C ALA A 67 2.94 3.83 -6.89
N TYR A 68 4.14 4.29 -7.19
CA TYR A 68 4.39 5.58 -7.84
C TYR A 68 4.90 5.35 -9.26
N ASP A 69 4.19 5.89 -10.26
CA ASP A 69 4.66 5.88 -11.65
C ASP A 69 5.41 7.18 -11.91
N ARG A 70 6.73 7.07 -12.03
CA ARG A 70 7.61 8.22 -12.21
C ARG A 70 7.40 8.94 -13.53
N GLU A 71 7.06 8.21 -14.59
CA GLU A 71 6.83 8.82 -15.90
C GLU A 71 5.64 9.75 -15.90
N ARG A 72 4.60 9.38 -15.16
CA ARG A 72 3.35 10.13 -15.08
C ARG A 72 3.22 11.00 -13.85
N ASP A 73 4.12 10.84 -12.88
CA ASP A 73 4.11 11.55 -11.60
C ASP A 73 2.78 11.38 -10.84
N ILE A 74 2.29 10.14 -10.78
CA ILE A 74 1.04 9.80 -10.10
C ILE A 74 1.22 8.59 -9.20
N LEU A 75 0.39 8.49 -8.17
CA LEU A 75 0.23 7.26 -7.41
C LEU A 75 -0.89 6.44 -8.04
N VAL A 76 -0.64 5.16 -8.28
CA VAL A 76 -1.62 4.29 -8.94
C VAL A 76 -2.26 3.30 -7.98
N GLY A 77 -1.70 3.12 -6.80
CA GLY A 77 -2.24 2.20 -5.81
C GLY A 77 -1.32 2.07 -4.62
N ALA A 78 -1.51 1.00 -3.85
CA ALA A 78 -0.69 0.74 -2.68
C ALA A 78 -0.62 -0.75 -2.40
N VAL A 79 0.44 -1.15 -1.69
CA VAL A 79 0.60 -2.51 -1.18
C VAL A 79 0.94 -2.46 0.30
N ASP A 80 0.43 -3.44 1.05
CA ASP A 80 0.73 -3.63 2.45
C ASP A 80 1.38 -4.99 2.61
N ILE A 81 2.60 -5.00 3.14
CA ILE A 81 3.40 -6.23 3.26
C ILE A 81 3.54 -6.56 4.74
N ARG A 82 3.04 -7.73 5.15
CA ARG A 82 3.21 -8.22 6.50
C ARG A 82 4.58 -8.87 6.63
N HIS A 83 5.33 -8.48 7.68
CA HIS A 83 6.70 -8.93 7.88
C HIS A 83 6.79 -10.39 8.34
N SER A 84 5.74 -10.90 8.98
CA SER A 84 5.67 -12.30 9.39
C SER A 84 4.23 -12.76 9.33
N LEU A 85 4.03 -14.08 9.30
CA LEU A 85 2.71 -14.68 9.35
C LEU A 85 2.55 -15.42 10.67
N ASN A 86 1.39 -15.24 11.30
CA ASN A 86 0.95 -16.20 12.28
C ASN A 86 0.18 -17.30 11.54
N GLU A 87 -0.20 -18.36 12.26
CA GLU A 87 -0.86 -19.52 11.65
C GLU A 87 -2.15 -19.15 10.91
N ALA A 88 -2.95 -18.24 11.47
CA ALA A 88 -4.19 -17.79 10.86
C ALA A 88 -3.94 -17.04 9.54
N LEU A 89 -2.95 -16.13 9.52
CA LEU A 89 -2.60 -15.39 8.32
C LEU A 89 -2.00 -16.29 7.24
N LEU A 90 -1.26 -17.32 7.63
CA LEU A 90 -0.72 -18.30 6.70
C LEU A 90 -1.83 -19.04 5.97
N LEU A 91 -2.90 -19.41 6.70
CA LEU A 91 -4.05 -20.09 6.11
C LEU A 91 -4.81 -19.18 5.14
N ASP A 92 -4.87 -17.88 5.45
CA ASP A 92 -5.51 -16.89 4.59
C ASP A 92 -4.63 -16.47 3.40
N GLY A 93 -3.40 -16.94 3.35
CA GLY A 93 -2.51 -16.78 2.19
C GLY A 93 -1.91 -15.39 2.03
N GLY A 94 -1.97 -14.53 3.05
CA GLY A 94 -1.65 -13.15 2.83
C GLY A 94 -0.41 -12.58 3.49
N HIS A 95 0.72 -12.51 2.77
CA HIS A 95 1.78 -11.56 3.09
C HIS A 95 1.50 -10.18 2.50
N ILE A 96 0.77 -10.12 1.40
CA ILE A 96 0.62 -8.92 0.58
C ILE A 96 -0.84 -8.61 0.35
N GLY A 97 -1.25 -7.40 0.77
CA GLY A 97 -2.53 -6.81 0.38
C GLY A 97 -2.25 -5.71 -0.63
N ASP A 98 -3.03 -5.62 -1.71
CA ASP A 98 -2.81 -4.61 -2.73
C ASP A 98 -4.13 -4.02 -3.24
N GLY A 99 -4.05 -2.82 -3.79
CA GLY A 99 -5.17 -2.16 -4.43
C GLY A 99 -4.71 -1.15 -5.46
N VAL A 100 -5.49 -0.98 -6.52
CA VAL A 100 -5.21 -0.05 -7.62
C VAL A 100 -6.33 0.96 -7.72
N ARG A 101 -5.99 2.25 -7.88
CA ARG A 101 -6.99 3.31 -8.04
C ARG A 101 -7.85 3.06 -9.28
N PRO A 102 -9.14 3.41 -9.24
CA PRO A 102 -10.08 2.99 -10.28
C PRO A 102 -9.68 3.33 -11.71
N SER A 103 -9.18 4.55 -11.97
CA SER A 103 -8.83 4.99 -13.32
C SER A 103 -7.63 4.27 -13.92
N GLU A 104 -6.84 3.59 -13.10
CA GLU A 104 -5.59 2.96 -13.52
C GLU A 104 -5.68 1.44 -13.59
N ARG A 105 -6.86 0.88 -13.41
CA ARG A 105 -7.08 -0.56 -13.50
C ARG A 105 -6.98 -1.03 -14.96
N ARG A 106 -6.65 -2.31 -15.13
CA ARG A 106 -6.52 -2.97 -16.45
C ARG A 106 -5.40 -2.40 -17.32
N LYS A 107 -4.37 -1.82 -16.68
CA LYS A 107 -3.19 -1.28 -17.38
C LYS A 107 -1.92 -2.05 -17.05
N GLY A 108 -2.03 -3.13 -16.27
CA GLY A 108 -0.88 -3.93 -15.87
C GLY A 108 -0.20 -3.48 -14.58
N TYR A 109 -0.70 -2.46 -13.91
CA TYR A 109 -0.10 -1.96 -12.67
C TYR A 109 -0.14 -2.99 -11.54
N ALA A 110 -1.25 -3.70 -11.38
CA ALA A 110 -1.38 -4.70 -10.31
C ALA A 110 -0.32 -5.79 -10.43
N THR A 111 -0.08 -6.29 -11.64
CA THR A 111 0.95 -7.29 -11.89
C THR A 111 2.34 -6.78 -11.52
N GLU A 112 2.67 -5.56 -11.95
CA GLU A 112 3.96 -4.93 -11.65
C GLU A 112 4.11 -4.66 -10.15
N MET A 113 3.04 -4.20 -9.49
CA MET A 113 3.03 -3.95 -8.05
C MET A 113 3.34 -5.22 -7.26
N ILE A 114 2.75 -6.34 -7.64
CA ILE A 114 3.00 -7.62 -6.98
C ILE A 114 4.45 -8.07 -7.18
N ALA A 115 5.00 -7.91 -8.37
CA ALA A 115 6.40 -8.24 -8.64
C ALA A 115 7.34 -7.42 -7.74
N LEU A 116 7.08 -6.12 -7.63
CA LEU A 116 7.86 -5.23 -6.76
C LEU A 116 7.67 -5.57 -5.29
N ALA A 117 6.46 -5.95 -4.88
CA ALA A 117 6.17 -6.34 -3.51
C ALA A 117 6.89 -7.64 -3.13
N LEU A 118 6.97 -8.61 -4.04
CA LEU A 118 7.74 -9.83 -3.81
C LEU A 118 9.22 -9.53 -3.62
N ASP A 119 9.74 -8.57 -4.36
CA ASP A 119 11.13 -8.10 -4.21
C ASP A 119 11.36 -7.50 -2.82
N GLU A 120 10.42 -6.67 -2.36
CA GLU A 120 10.48 -6.11 -1.01
C GLU A 120 10.39 -7.20 0.07
N CYS A 121 9.58 -8.23 -0.15
CA CYS A 121 9.51 -9.38 0.77
C CYS A 121 10.88 -10.05 0.91
N ARG A 122 11.61 -10.22 -0.18
CA ARG A 122 12.96 -10.80 -0.13
C ARG A 122 13.91 -9.92 0.66
N LYS A 123 13.84 -8.60 0.48
CA LYS A 123 14.66 -7.64 1.24
C LYS A 123 14.36 -7.67 2.72
N LEU A 124 13.12 -7.95 3.10
CA LEU A 124 12.69 -8.05 4.49
C LEU A 124 12.97 -9.42 5.11
N GLY A 125 13.47 -10.38 4.31
CA GLY A 125 13.74 -11.73 4.77
C GLY A 125 12.49 -12.58 4.96
N ILE A 126 11.39 -12.23 4.30
CA ILE A 126 10.14 -12.99 4.37
C ILE A 126 10.20 -14.15 3.39
N GLU A 127 10.04 -15.35 3.89
CA GLU A 127 9.94 -16.55 3.07
C GLU A 127 8.48 -16.87 2.76
N LYS A 128 8.27 -17.39 1.57
CA LYS A 128 6.95 -17.88 1.19
C LYS A 128 6.66 -19.24 1.77
#